data_99fddf5ce00e95a95ad062514ba565aa
#
_entry.id   99fddf5ce00e95a95ad062514ba565aa
#
_cell.length_a   1.000
_cell.length_b   1.000
_cell.length_c   1.000
_cell.angle_alpha   90.00
_cell.angle_beta   90.00
_cell.angle_gamma   90.00
#
_symmetry.space_group_name_H-M   'P 1'
#
loop_
_entity.id
_entity.type
_entity.pdbx_description
1 polymer ?
#
loop_
_entity_poly.entity_id
_entity_poly.type
_entity_poly.pdbx_seq_one_letter_code
_entity_poly.pdbx_strand_id
1 'polypeptide(L)'
;MAGLVATVTMVTLGALYYYGNDDLLEEESAPPQPERAEPAPAAPAAWSAANIRELVPVAPARVGSVSRPVPELPDYDRALSTLSAVVERYAGDPDNPWAIMHGVLARGPEFRLADGRGGLAHVFAAYAEPRAFGALTLLAFPRSREEKPVEPHADLVLKNLAEVGVDPAASFPVGAGVATAADLYRATLLKTWIRISENKLSFDGFNDMPWGLQALATWAPSDELRWVAEDGSSMDLDDFTDFTVAVLHKESKFMFQAMAAGQEFERKGQPLFSYACGGAHMVQGASFAVARGFGRPESRKAVAAQAGLLLYRLPIELRIYDDAMKKMRQHRQKLLVQRLKFLGHWLETMSKLEILGLFTPDDVQRATIEGAAQNLVITVKAIEDEGLFGDMAGVRSRDEQLYLDLVGDSAHAIRGLELALGRQSLAW
;
A
#
# COMPACT_ATOMS: atom_id res chain seq x y z
N MET A 1 51.64 -3.36 11.26
CA MET A 1 50.41 -4.07 11.59
C MET A 1 49.34 -3.02 11.88
N ALA A 2 48.65 -2.60 10.87
CA ALA A 2 47.49 -1.73 10.96
C ALA A 2 46.74 -1.87 9.64
N GLY A 3 45.54 -2.40 9.67
CA GLY A 3 44.73 -2.53 8.47
C GLY A 3 43.85 -3.75 8.53
N LEU A 4 42.73 -3.63 9.24
CA LEU A 4 41.50 -4.42 8.97
C LEU A 4 40.40 -4.02 9.96
N VAL A 5 39.78 -2.87 9.81
CA VAL A 5 38.45 -2.56 10.38
C VAL A 5 37.92 -1.33 9.64
N ALA A 6 37.21 -1.50 8.56
CA ALA A 6 36.32 -0.46 8.02
C ALA A 6 35.62 -0.93 6.71
N THR A 7 34.91 -2.06 6.69
CA THR A 7 34.12 -2.40 5.49
C THR A 7 32.86 -3.23 5.81
N VAL A 8 32.22 -3.05 6.94
CA VAL A 8 30.99 -3.83 7.27
C VAL A 8 29.76 -2.97 7.51
N THR A 9 29.82 -1.65 7.48
CA THR A 9 28.72 -0.81 7.99
C THR A 9 27.91 -0.07 6.93
N MET A 10 28.20 -0.20 5.64
CA MET A 10 27.47 0.54 4.60
C MET A 10 26.40 -0.25 3.82
N VAL A 11 26.25 -1.55 4.08
CA VAL A 11 25.33 -2.40 3.29
C VAL A 11 23.92 -2.48 3.89
N THR A 12 23.68 -2.01 5.10
CA THR A 12 22.42 -2.25 5.82
C THR A 12 21.37 -1.14 5.70
N LEU A 13 21.71 0.02 5.17
CA LEU A 13 20.74 1.13 4.96
C LEU A 13 20.37 1.35 3.49
N GLY A 14 21.19 0.89 2.55
CA GLY A 14 20.95 1.02 1.10
C GLY A 14 20.10 -0.09 0.49
N ALA A 15 19.82 -1.17 1.21
CA ALA A 15 19.06 -2.34 0.72
C ALA A 15 17.54 -2.18 0.86
N LEU A 16 17.02 -0.99 1.15
CA LEU A 16 15.58 -0.73 1.25
C LEU A 16 14.94 -0.31 -0.07
N TYR A 17 15.73 -0.08 -1.10
CA TYR A 17 15.22 0.30 -2.42
C TYR A 17 16.03 -0.36 -3.52
N TYR A 18 15.34 -1.07 -4.42
CA TYR A 18 15.82 -1.62 -5.70
C TYR A 18 16.85 -2.76 -5.65
N TYR A 19 16.35 -4.00 -5.68
CA TYR A 19 16.91 -5.05 -6.52
C TYR A 19 15.78 -6.03 -6.90
N GLY A 20 15.53 -6.15 -8.19
CA GLY A 20 14.74 -7.23 -8.76
C GLY A 20 15.44 -8.58 -8.47
N ASN A 21 14.67 -9.55 -8.03
CA ASN A 21 15.16 -10.92 -7.85
C ASN A 21 14.76 -11.76 -9.07
N ASP A 22 15.73 -12.06 -9.92
CA ASP A 22 15.57 -12.98 -11.06
C ASP A 22 15.70 -14.48 -10.69
N ASP A 23 15.94 -14.85 -9.43
CA ASP A 23 16.33 -16.23 -9.05
C ASP A 23 15.48 -16.87 -7.94
N LEU A 24 14.16 -16.88 -8.01
CA LEU A 24 13.35 -17.54 -6.96
C LEU A 24 12.16 -18.37 -7.48
N LEU A 25 12.43 -19.36 -8.36
CA LEU A 25 11.50 -20.49 -8.52
C LEU A 25 12.29 -21.78 -8.68
N GLU A 26 12.72 -22.38 -7.56
CA GLU A 26 13.02 -23.81 -7.53
C GLU A 26 11.70 -24.59 -7.41
N GLU A 27 11.59 -25.64 -8.24
CA GLU A 27 10.44 -26.51 -8.42
C GLU A 27 9.97 -27.15 -7.12
N GLU A 28 8.77 -26.79 -6.63
CA GLU A 28 7.94 -27.69 -5.84
C GLU A 28 6.80 -28.19 -6.73
N SER A 29 6.66 -29.51 -6.80
CA SER A 29 5.75 -30.27 -7.62
C SER A 29 4.33 -29.70 -7.68
N ALA A 30 3.80 -29.60 -8.90
CA ALA A 30 2.44 -29.16 -9.19
C ALA A 30 1.38 -29.95 -8.37
N PRO A 31 0.36 -29.28 -7.83
CA PRO A 31 -0.76 -29.98 -7.20
C PRO A 31 -1.54 -30.81 -8.23
N PRO A 32 -2.17 -31.92 -7.83
CA PRO A 32 -2.91 -32.80 -8.71
C PRO A 32 -4.05 -32.04 -9.42
N GLN A 33 -4.20 -32.29 -10.72
CA GLN A 33 -5.29 -31.73 -11.50
C GLN A 33 -6.65 -32.22 -10.97
N PRO A 34 -7.65 -31.35 -10.80
CA PRO A 34 -8.99 -31.78 -10.43
C PRO A 34 -9.68 -32.50 -11.61
N GLU A 35 -10.39 -33.57 -11.30
CA GLU A 35 -11.28 -34.30 -12.23
C GLU A 35 -12.29 -33.32 -12.88
N ARG A 36 -12.55 -33.57 -14.16
CA ARG A 36 -13.52 -32.79 -14.96
C ARG A 36 -14.91 -32.83 -14.30
N ALA A 37 -15.32 -31.70 -13.76
CA ALA A 37 -16.71 -31.43 -13.39
C ALA A 37 -17.56 -31.14 -14.63
N GLU A 38 -18.88 -31.38 -14.53
CA GLU A 38 -19.88 -31.08 -15.58
C GLU A 38 -19.81 -29.61 -16.04
N PRO A 39 -20.21 -29.29 -17.27
CA PRO A 39 -20.11 -27.94 -17.82
C PRO A 39 -20.91 -26.97 -16.97
N ALA A 40 -20.18 -26.09 -16.29
CA ALA A 40 -20.75 -24.97 -15.57
C ALA A 40 -21.53 -24.04 -16.54
N PRO A 41 -22.55 -23.31 -16.07
CA PRO A 41 -23.22 -22.30 -16.89
C PRO A 41 -22.19 -21.38 -17.53
N ALA A 42 -22.46 -20.97 -18.78
CA ALA A 42 -21.52 -20.18 -19.57
C ALA A 42 -21.01 -18.98 -18.76
N ALA A 43 -19.70 -18.97 -18.50
CA ALA A 43 -19.07 -17.89 -17.77
C ALA A 43 -19.36 -16.54 -18.45
N PRO A 44 -19.58 -15.45 -17.68
CA PRO A 44 -19.79 -14.14 -18.26
C PRO A 44 -18.62 -13.78 -19.19
N ALA A 45 -18.94 -13.11 -20.31
CA ALA A 45 -17.94 -12.74 -21.31
C ALA A 45 -16.84 -11.91 -20.66
N ALA A 46 -15.59 -12.29 -20.90
CA ALA A 46 -14.44 -11.53 -20.40
C ALA A 46 -14.38 -10.13 -21.02
N TRP A 47 -14.05 -9.13 -20.23
CA TRP A 47 -13.80 -7.77 -20.69
C TRP A 47 -12.48 -7.70 -21.47
N SER A 48 -12.47 -7.01 -22.60
CA SER A 48 -11.29 -6.87 -23.48
C SER A 48 -11.26 -5.47 -24.08
N ALA A 49 -10.19 -5.11 -24.75
CA ALA A 49 -10.10 -3.82 -25.45
C ALA A 49 -11.29 -3.54 -26.40
N ALA A 50 -11.99 -4.58 -26.88
CA ALA A 50 -13.14 -4.44 -27.77
C ALA A 50 -14.40 -3.94 -27.06
N ASN A 51 -14.63 -4.33 -25.79
CA ASN A 51 -15.86 -4.04 -25.05
C ASN A 51 -15.63 -3.35 -23.69
N ILE A 52 -14.39 -3.09 -23.29
CA ILE A 52 -14.05 -2.54 -21.98
C ILE A 52 -14.70 -1.19 -21.68
N ARG A 53 -15.08 -0.41 -22.69
CA ARG A 53 -15.79 0.86 -22.51
C ARG A 53 -17.18 0.69 -21.92
N GLU A 54 -17.79 -0.48 -22.09
CA GLU A 54 -19.11 -0.81 -21.54
C GLU A 54 -19.03 -1.24 -20.06
N LEU A 55 -17.83 -1.59 -19.59
CA LEU A 55 -17.63 -1.90 -18.18
C LEU A 55 -17.81 -0.65 -17.35
N VAL A 56 -18.73 -0.71 -16.39
CA VAL A 56 -19.02 0.35 -15.45
C VAL A 56 -18.52 -0.09 -14.06
N PRO A 57 -17.36 0.41 -13.60
CA PRO A 57 -16.92 0.14 -12.24
C PRO A 57 -17.88 0.76 -11.24
N VAL A 58 -18.04 0.12 -10.07
CA VAL A 58 -19.06 0.48 -9.08
C VAL A 58 -18.37 1.02 -7.83
N ALA A 59 -18.85 2.17 -7.36
CA ALA A 59 -18.40 2.73 -6.08
C ALA A 59 -18.73 1.75 -4.93
N PRO A 60 -17.86 1.63 -3.92
CA PRO A 60 -18.08 0.72 -2.80
C PRO A 60 -19.37 1.08 -2.05
N ALA A 61 -20.19 0.05 -1.77
CA ALA A 61 -21.45 0.23 -1.03
C ALA A 61 -21.28 0.06 0.48
N ARG A 62 -20.20 -0.57 0.93
CA ARG A 62 -19.92 -0.81 2.34
C ARG A 62 -19.04 0.30 2.90
N VAL A 63 -19.43 0.85 4.03
CA VAL A 63 -18.65 1.85 4.77
C VAL A 63 -18.62 1.41 6.24
N GLY A 64 -17.46 1.45 6.86
CA GLY A 64 -17.31 1.06 8.26
C GLY A 64 -16.12 1.73 8.93
N SER A 65 -16.12 1.63 10.25
CA SER A 65 -15.03 2.05 11.14
C SER A 65 -14.70 0.89 12.09
N VAL A 66 -13.64 1.02 12.86
CA VAL A 66 -13.30 0.03 13.90
C VAL A 66 -14.45 -0.08 14.91
N SER A 67 -14.74 -1.30 15.37
CA SER A 67 -15.87 -1.58 16.26
C SER A 67 -15.66 -1.03 17.68
N ARG A 68 -14.41 -0.99 18.12
CA ARG A 68 -13.98 -0.49 19.45
C ARG A 68 -12.76 0.43 19.25
N PRO A 69 -12.97 1.74 19.07
CA PRO A 69 -11.88 2.69 18.89
C PRO A 69 -10.88 2.68 20.05
N VAL A 70 -9.64 2.99 19.74
CA VAL A 70 -8.62 3.30 20.76
C VAL A 70 -9.09 4.52 21.56
N PRO A 71 -8.99 4.49 22.92
CA PRO A 71 -9.38 5.62 23.75
C PRO A 71 -8.62 6.89 23.41
N GLU A 72 -9.33 8.01 23.30
CA GLU A 72 -8.73 9.30 22.99
C GLU A 72 -7.88 9.81 24.15
N LEU A 73 -6.67 10.27 23.85
CA LEU A 73 -5.77 10.93 24.77
C LEU A 73 -5.39 12.32 24.23
N PRO A 74 -5.14 13.34 25.07
CA PRO A 74 -4.79 14.70 24.61
C PRO A 74 -3.58 14.73 23.67
N ASP A 75 -2.60 13.84 23.87
CA ASP A 75 -1.40 13.76 23.04
C ASP A 75 -1.67 13.28 21.62
N TYR A 76 -2.78 12.56 21.37
CA TYR A 76 -3.18 12.13 20.03
C TYR A 76 -3.56 13.32 19.15
N ASP A 77 -4.32 14.27 19.68
CA ASP A 77 -4.71 15.49 18.97
C ASP A 77 -3.49 16.36 18.63
N ARG A 78 -2.54 16.45 19.55
CA ARG A 78 -1.28 17.15 19.29
C ARG A 78 -0.47 16.46 18.17
N ALA A 79 -0.31 15.16 18.23
CA ALA A 79 0.43 14.40 17.21
C ALA A 79 -0.25 14.53 15.83
N LEU A 80 -1.58 14.40 15.77
CA LEU A 80 -2.37 14.59 14.55
C LEU A 80 -2.22 16.02 14.02
N SER A 81 -2.23 17.04 14.87
CA SER A 81 -2.01 18.43 14.48
C SER A 81 -0.62 18.64 13.87
N THR A 82 0.44 18.10 14.51
CA THR A 82 1.81 18.18 14.00
C THR A 82 1.96 17.50 12.63
N LEU A 83 1.48 16.26 12.50
CA LEU A 83 1.51 15.51 11.24
C LEU A 83 0.69 16.19 10.14
N SER A 84 -0.48 16.75 10.51
CA SER A 84 -1.36 17.49 9.60
C SER A 84 -0.67 18.69 9.00
N ALA A 85 0.01 19.49 9.84
CA ALA A 85 0.76 20.65 9.37
C ALA A 85 1.86 20.28 8.37
N VAL A 86 2.50 19.11 8.56
CA VAL A 86 3.48 18.58 7.60
C VAL A 86 2.81 18.21 6.27
N VAL A 87 1.73 17.42 6.33
CA VAL A 87 1.03 16.97 5.12
C VAL A 87 0.42 18.14 4.36
N GLU A 88 -0.29 19.05 5.02
CA GLU A 88 -0.93 20.20 4.36
C GLU A 88 0.09 21.11 3.69
N ARG A 89 1.24 21.32 4.31
CA ARG A 89 2.27 22.21 3.77
C ARG A 89 3.11 21.56 2.67
N TYR A 90 3.53 20.32 2.85
CA TYR A 90 4.56 19.70 2.01
C TYR A 90 4.01 18.67 1.03
N ALA A 91 2.89 18.03 1.31
CA ALA A 91 2.19 17.23 0.31
C ALA A 91 1.42 18.10 -0.71
N GLY A 92 1.17 19.37 -0.40
CA GLY A 92 0.56 20.34 -1.32
C GLY A 92 1.51 20.94 -2.37
N ASP A 93 2.74 20.46 -2.51
CA ASP A 93 3.69 20.86 -3.54
C ASP A 93 3.19 20.40 -4.92
N PRO A 94 2.81 21.33 -5.86
CA PRO A 94 2.27 20.95 -7.17
C PRO A 94 3.26 20.17 -8.04
N ASP A 95 4.54 20.27 -7.75
CA ASP A 95 5.61 19.58 -8.47
C ASP A 95 5.89 18.17 -7.95
N ASN A 96 5.13 17.70 -6.96
CA ASN A 96 5.30 16.37 -6.36
C ASN A 96 3.98 15.58 -6.33
N PRO A 97 3.56 14.98 -7.46
CA PRO A 97 2.29 14.22 -7.54
C PRO A 97 2.23 13.05 -6.57
N TRP A 98 3.34 12.39 -6.28
CA TRP A 98 3.43 11.34 -5.27
C TRP A 98 3.03 11.84 -3.88
N ALA A 99 3.57 12.99 -3.47
CA ALA A 99 3.22 13.60 -2.18
C ALA A 99 1.75 14.07 -2.15
N ILE A 100 1.24 14.65 -3.25
CA ILE A 100 -0.17 15.05 -3.38
C ILE A 100 -1.08 13.85 -3.14
N MET A 101 -0.78 12.68 -3.73
CA MET A 101 -1.57 11.47 -3.54
C MET A 101 -1.52 10.94 -2.10
N HIS A 102 -0.44 11.16 -1.36
CA HIS A 102 -0.39 10.89 0.08
C HIS A 102 -1.23 11.90 0.89
N GLY A 103 -1.23 13.17 0.47
CA GLY A 103 -2.15 14.18 1.02
C GLY A 103 -3.62 13.79 0.83
N VAL A 104 -3.99 13.32 -0.37
CA VAL A 104 -5.31 12.77 -0.68
C VAL A 104 -5.64 11.56 0.20
N LEU A 105 -4.69 10.63 0.37
CA LEU A 105 -4.90 9.45 1.23
C LEU A 105 -5.21 9.86 2.68
N ALA A 106 -4.49 10.83 3.22
CA ALA A 106 -4.63 11.28 4.60
C ALA A 106 -5.87 12.15 4.85
N ARG A 107 -6.25 13.01 3.86
CA ARG A 107 -7.24 14.07 4.03
C ARG A 107 -8.50 13.90 3.17
N GLY A 108 -8.53 12.90 2.32
CA GLY A 108 -9.65 12.64 1.41
C GLY A 108 -9.54 13.39 0.08
N PRO A 109 -10.54 13.22 -0.79
CA PRO A 109 -10.53 13.71 -2.17
C PRO A 109 -10.51 15.23 -2.31
N GLU A 110 -10.92 15.94 -1.24
CA GLU A 110 -10.95 17.41 -1.20
C GLU A 110 -9.61 18.05 -0.82
N PHE A 111 -8.54 17.26 -0.71
CA PHE A 111 -7.19 17.75 -0.42
C PHE A 111 -6.77 18.84 -1.40
N ARG A 112 -6.23 19.96 -0.86
CA ARG A 112 -5.83 21.13 -1.62
C ARG A 112 -4.33 21.35 -1.61
N LEU A 113 -3.82 21.82 -2.73
CA LEU A 113 -2.45 22.31 -2.86
C LEU A 113 -2.22 23.59 -2.07
N ALA A 114 -0.97 23.95 -1.87
CA ALA A 114 -0.59 25.19 -1.19
C ALA A 114 -1.16 26.47 -1.84
N ASP A 115 -1.46 26.43 -3.15
CA ASP A 115 -2.08 27.53 -3.91
C ASP A 115 -3.62 27.48 -3.92
N GLY A 116 -4.23 26.53 -3.20
CA GLY A 116 -5.68 26.38 -3.06
C GLY A 116 -6.36 25.55 -4.16
N ARG A 117 -5.65 25.12 -5.21
CA ARG A 117 -6.20 24.22 -6.24
C ARG A 117 -6.51 22.84 -5.63
N GLY A 118 -7.48 22.13 -6.19
CA GLY A 118 -7.75 20.74 -5.82
C GLY A 118 -6.61 19.83 -6.22
N GLY A 119 -6.12 19.01 -5.27
CA GLY A 119 -4.98 18.11 -5.50
C GLY A 119 -5.25 17.10 -6.60
N LEU A 120 -6.41 16.41 -6.57
CA LEU A 120 -6.77 15.43 -7.60
C LEU A 120 -6.89 16.08 -8.98
N ALA A 121 -7.60 17.20 -9.11
CA ALA A 121 -7.74 17.90 -10.38
C ALA A 121 -6.37 18.29 -10.96
N HIS A 122 -5.45 18.73 -10.11
CA HIS A 122 -4.09 19.05 -10.52
C HIS A 122 -3.30 17.83 -10.97
N VAL A 123 -3.33 16.72 -10.21
CA VAL A 123 -2.60 15.50 -10.57
C VAL A 123 -3.06 14.98 -11.93
N PHE A 124 -4.37 14.96 -12.18
CA PHE A 124 -4.89 14.55 -13.48
C PHE A 124 -4.50 15.51 -14.60
N ALA A 125 -4.67 16.81 -14.42
CA ALA A 125 -4.38 17.80 -15.45
C ALA A 125 -2.88 17.85 -15.84
N ALA A 126 -2.00 17.72 -14.85
CA ALA A 126 -0.56 17.88 -15.06
C ALA A 126 0.15 16.57 -15.43
N TYR A 127 -0.32 15.42 -14.95
CA TYR A 127 0.47 14.18 -15.00
C TYR A 127 -0.21 13.01 -15.70
N ALA A 128 -1.56 13.01 -15.83
CA ALA A 128 -2.24 11.96 -16.59
C ALA A 128 -1.95 12.08 -18.09
N GLU A 129 -1.85 10.95 -18.74
CA GLU A 129 -1.57 10.88 -20.17
C GLU A 129 -2.40 9.80 -20.88
N PRO A 130 -2.66 9.95 -22.19
CA PRO A 130 -3.32 8.92 -22.97
C PRO A 130 -2.39 7.73 -23.17
N ARG A 131 -2.92 6.51 -22.94
CA ARG A 131 -2.26 5.24 -23.24
C ARG A 131 -3.06 4.45 -24.26
N ALA A 132 -2.40 3.98 -25.32
CA ALA A 132 -3.02 3.17 -26.35
C ALA A 132 -3.06 1.68 -25.94
N PHE A 133 -4.20 1.03 -26.21
CA PHE A 133 -4.44 -0.41 -26.11
C PHE A 133 -5.03 -0.88 -27.44
N GLY A 134 -4.18 -1.20 -28.41
CA GLY A 134 -4.61 -1.40 -29.80
C GLY A 134 -5.24 -0.13 -30.40
N ALA A 135 -6.51 -0.22 -30.82
CA ALA A 135 -7.26 0.92 -31.36
C ALA A 135 -7.92 1.78 -30.24
N LEU A 136 -7.89 1.34 -29.01
CA LEU A 136 -8.49 2.02 -27.87
C LEU A 136 -7.44 2.91 -27.19
N THR A 137 -7.84 4.12 -26.80
CA THR A 137 -7.04 5.01 -25.95
C THR A 137 -7.77 5.22 -24.62
N LEU A 138 -7.08 4.99 -23.51
CA LEU A 138 -7.53 5.21 -22.15
C LEU A 138 -6.54 6.12 -21.41
N LEU A 139 -6.73 6.27 -20.12
CA LEU A 139 -5.93 7.11 -19.24
C LEU A 139 -4.91 6.27 -18.47
N ALA A 140 -3.71 6.80 -18.28
CA ALA A 140 -2.68 6.23 -17.41
C ALA A 140 -1.85 7.33 -16.75
N PHE A 141 -1.07 6.94 -15.75
CA PHE A 141 -0.02 7.77 -15.17
C PHE A 141 1.34 7.16 -15.49
N PRO A 142 2.35 7.98 -15.88
CA PRO A 142 3.71 7.48 -16.06
C PRO A 142 4.36 7.20 -14.69
N ARG A 143 5.38 6.35 -14.67
CA ARG A 143 6.19 6.13 -13.47
C ARG A 143 6.88 7.41 -13.00
N SER A 144 7.39 8.17 -13.94
CA SER A 144 8.07 9.44 -13.72
C SER A 144 7.86 10.38 -14.90
N ARG A 145 7.99 11.68 -14.66
CA ARG A 145 8.03 12.72 -15.68
C ARG A 145 9.15 13.70 -15.32
N GLU A 146 10.09 13.94 -16.24
CA GLU A 146 11.23 14.84 -16.02
C GLU A 146 12.00 14.48 -14.73
N GLU A 147 12.29 13.18 -14.56
CA GLU A 147 12.97 12.60 -13.39
C GLU A 147 12.19 12.70 -12.05
N LYS A 148 11.01 13.32 -12.02
CA LYS A 148 10.15 13.38 -10.85
C LYS A 148 9.27 12.13 -10.77
N PRO A 149 9.18 11.46 -9.60
CA PRO A 149 8.27 10.32 -9.43
C PRO A 149 6.82 10.79 -9.50
N VAL A 150 6.05 10.20 -10.41
CA VAL A 150 4.60 10.43 -10.56
C VAL A 150 3.83 9.29 -9.89
N GLU A 151 3.99 8.10 -10.42
CA GLU A 151 3.38 6.87 -9.90
C GLU A 151 4.47 5.79 -9.75
N PRO A 152 5.36 5.90 -8.73
CA PRO A 152 6.47 4.97 -8.57
C PRO A 152 6.01 3.54 -8.29
N HIS A 153 4.80 3.36 -7.77
CA HIS A 153 4.10 2.08 -7.68
C HIS A 153 2.96 2.08 -8.68
N ALA A 154 2.86 1.04 -9.49
CA ALA A 154 1.78 0.92 -10.46
C ALA A 154 0.41 0.98 -9.77
N ASP A 155 -0.50 1.77 -10.34
CA ASP A 155 -1.88 1.95 -9.84
C ASP A 155 -2.02 2.65 -8.47
N LEU A 156 -0.98 3.35 -8.01
CA LEU A 156 -1.02 4.11 -6.76
C LEU A 156 -2.14 5.17 -6.79
N VAL A 157 -2.29 5.90 -7.90
CA VAL A 157 -3.34 6.91 -8.05
C VAL A 157 -4.71 6.25 -7.99
N LEU A 158 -4.95 5.21 -8.79
CA LEU A 158 -6.23 4.49 -8.83
C LEU A 158 -6.57 3.89 -7.47
N LYS A 159 -5.60 3.25 -6.81
CA LYS A 159 -5.77 2.69 -5.46
C LYS A 159 -6.21 3.74 -4.47
N ASN A 160 -5.57 4.91 -4.47
CA ASN A 160 -5.92 5.97 -3.54
C ASN A 160 -7.32 6.53 -3.83
N LEU A 161 -7.70 6.74 -5.11
CA LEU A 161 -9.07 7.15 -5.48
C LEU A 161 -10.10 6.18 -4.91
N ALA A 162 -9.89 4.87 -5.13
CA ALA A 162 -10.80 3.84 -4.64
C ALA A 162 -10.89 3.84 -3.10
N GLU A 163 -9.77 3.97 -2.41
CA GLU A 163 -9.70 3.92 -0.95
C GLU A 163 -10.33 5.13 -0.26
N VAL A 164 -10.21 6.32 -0.86
CA VAL A 164 -10.82 7.55 -0.28
C VAL A 164 -12.27 7.76 -0.75
N GLY A 165 -12.85 6.80 -1.48
CA GLY A 165 -14.24 6.79 -1.87
C GLY A 165 -14.59 7.75 -3.01
N VAL A 166 -13.66 8.03 -3.92
CA VAL A 166 -13.98 8.75 -5.16
C VAL A 166 -14.93 7.90 -6.00
N ASP A 167 -15.96 8.54 -6.56
CA ASP A 167 -16.87 7.87 -7.50
C ASP A 167 -16.11 7.54 -8.79
N PRO A 168 -16.18 6.30 -9.30
CA PRO A 168 -15.60 5.94 -10.61
C PRO A 168 -16.05 6.86 -11.76
N ALA A 169 -17.26 7.40 -11.70
CA ALA A 169 -17.79 8.35 -12.68
C ALA A 169 -17.24 9.78 -12.53
N ALA A 170 -16.49 10.07 -11.45
CA ALA A 170 -15.89 11.38 -11.26
C ALA A 170 -15.00 11.76 -12.44
N SER A 171 -15.17 13.01 -12.89
CA SER A 171 -14.50 13.53 -14.06
C SER A 171 -13.39 14.50 -13.68
N PHE A 172 -12.26 14.39 -14.36
CA PHE A 172 -11.07 15.20 -14.13
C PHE A 172 -10.56 15.83 -15.41
N PRO A 173 -9.98 17.04 -15.37
CA PRO A 173 -9.35 17.66 -16.54
C PRO A 173 -8.09 16.89 -16.94
N VAL A 174 -7.94 16.58 -18.24
CA VAL A 174 -6.74 15.92 -18.80
C VAL A 174 -6.41 16.58 -20.13
N GLY A 175 -5.28 17.30 -20.19
CA GLY A 175 -4.94 18.09 -21.38
C GLY A 175 -6.05 19.09 -21.74
N ALA A 176 -6.55 19.05 -22.98
CA ALA A 176 -7.66 19.88 -23.45
C ALA A 176 -9.06 19.22 -23.27
N GLY A 177 -9.10 18.03 -22.64
CA GLY A 177 -10.33 17.24 -22.48
C GLY A 177 -10.64 16.91 -21.03
N VAL A 178 -11.53 15.92 -20.89
CA VAL A 178 -11.96 15.36 -19.60
C VAL A 178 -11.90 13.85 -19.68
N ALA A 179 -11.43 13.21 -18.63
CA ALA A 179 -11.46 11.76 -18.46
C ALA A 179 -12.10 11.41 -17.11
N THR A 180 -12.55 10.16 -16.96
CA THR A 180 -13.14 9.66 -15.73
C THR A 180 -12.17 8.78 -14.95
N ALA A 181 -12.38 8.64 -13.66
CA ALA A 181 -11.65 7.66 -12.86
C ALA A 181 -11.88 6.23 -13.38
N ALA A 182 -13.06 5.96 -13.97
CA ALA A 182 -13.35 4.69 -14.65
C ALA A 182 -12.42 4.39 -15.83
N ASP A 183 -11.91 5.41 -16.55
CA ASP A 183 -10.97 5.19 -17.63
C ASP A 183 -9.61 4.70 -17.13
N LEU A 184 -9.20 5.15 -15.94
CA LEU A 184 -8.00 4.64 -15.27
C LEU A 184 -8.19 3.18 -14.80
N TYR A 185 -9.37 2.86 -14.25
CA TYR A 185 -9.74 1.49 -13.86
C TYR A 185 -9.71 0.51 -15.07
N ARG A 186 -10.31 0.91 -16.20
CA ARG A 186 -10.30 0.13 -17.42
C ARG A 186 -8.88 -0.09 -17.96
N ALA A 187 -8.03 0.95 -17.91
CA ALA A 187 -6.64 0.83 -18.29
C ALA A 187 -5.87 -0.14 -17.39
N THR A 188 -6.14 -0.11 -16.08
CA THR A 188 -5.53 -1.05 -15.12
C THR A 188 -5.91 -2.49 -15.42
N LEU A 189 -7.18 -2.79 -15.74
CA LEU A 189 -7.57 -4.13 -16.19
C LEU A 189 -6.76 -4.57 -17.41
N LEU A 190 -6.74 -3.75 -18.46
CA LEU A 190 -6.08 -4.13 -19.70
C LEU A 190 -4.56 -4.29 -19.57
N LYS A 191 -3.90 -3.55 -18.69
CA LYS A 191 -2.45 -3.68 -18.47
C LYS A 191 -2.08 -4.80 -17.48
N THR A 192 -3.03 -5.30 -16.69
CA THR A 192 -2.76 -6.28 -15.63
C THR A 192 -2.83 -7.69 -16.16
N TRP A 193 -1.70 -8.41 -16.14
CA TRP A 193 -1.62 -9.83 -16.46
C TRP A 193 -0.52 -10.53 -15.66
N ILE A 194 -0.70 -11.82 -15.45
CA ILE A 194 0.25 -12.72 -14.78
C ILE A 194 0.29 -14.03 -15.58
N ARG A 195 1.47 -14.48 -15.97
CA ARG A 195 1.73 -15.77 -16.59
C ARG A 195 2.55 -16.62 -15.65
N ILE A 196 1.89 -17.33 -14.74
CA ILE A 196 2.51 -18.09 -13.66
C ILE A 196 3.51 -19.11 -14.23
N SER A 197 3.14 -19.84 -15.30
CA SER A 197 4.01 -20.85 -15.94
C SER A 197 5.29 -20.29 -16.55
N GLU A 198 5.30 -18.98 -16.90
CA GLU A 198 6.44 -18.31 -17.51
C GLU A 198 7.20 -17.44 -16.50
N ASN A 199 6.74 -17.36 -15.27
CA ASN A 199 7.23 -16.42 -14.25
C ASN A 199 7.29 -14.98 -14.75
N LYS A 200 6.25 -14.55 -15.45
CA LYS A 200 6.14 -13.20 -16.02
C LYS A 200 4.90 -12.50 -15.52
N LEU A 201 5.01 -11.22 -15.29
CA LEU A 201 3.90 -10.35 -14.90
C LEU A 201 4.06 -8.97 -15.53
N SER A 202 2.94 -8.24 -15.62
CA SER A 202 2.89 -6.87 -16.18
C SER A 202 3.50 -5.81 -15.27
N PHE A 203 3.83 -6.17 -14.03
CA PHE A 203 4.41 -5.30 -13.03
C PHE A 203 5.94 -5.44 -12.99
N ASP A 204 6.63 -4.43 -12.46
CA ASP A 204 8.08 -4.47 -12.24
C ASP A 204 8.48 -5.32 -11.02
N GLY A 205 7.65 -6.28 -10.67
CA GLY A 205 7.81 -7.21 -9.56
C GLY A 205 6.56 -7.30 -8.69
N PHE A 206 6.57 -8.24 -7.76
CA PHE A 206 5.43 -8.50 -6.88
C PHE A 206 5.08 -7.32 -5.98
N ASN A 207 6.03 -6.41 -5.77
CA ASN A 207 5.85 -5.21 -4.96
C ASN A 207 4.73 -4.29 -5.47
N ASP A 208 4.47 -4.28 -6.77
CA ASP A 208 3.48 -3.38 -7.39
C ASP A 208 2.06 -3.99 -7.49
N MET A 209 1.92 -5.31 -7.33
CA MET A 209 0.62 -5.98 -7.45
C MET A 209 -0.48 -5.46 -6.50
N PRO A 210 -0.19 -5.17 -5.22
CA PRO A 210 -1.25 -4.87 -4.25
C PRO A 210 -2.03 -3.60 -4.54
N TRP A 211 -1.45 -2.61 -5.21
CA TRP A 211 -2.18 -1.37 -5.55
C TRP A 211 -3.25 -1.63 -6.60
N GLY A 212 -2.89 -2.29 -7.71
CA GLY A 212 -3.85 -2.70 -8.74
C GLY A 212 -4.91 -3.64 -8.18
N LEU A 213 -4.51 -4.66 -7.41
CA LEU A 213 -5.44 -5.61 -6.80
C LEU A 213 -6.48 -4.90 -5.90
N GLN A 214 -6.03 -4.00 -5.01
CA GLN A 214 -6.94 -3.26 -4.14
C GLN A 214 -7.97 -2.45 -4.93
N ALA A 215 -7.51 -1.71 -5.93
CA ALA A 215 -8.37 -0.87 -6.75
C ALA A 215 -9.37 -1.69 -7.57
N LEU A 216 -8.89 -2.74 -8.24
CA LEU A 216 -9.74 -3.62 -9.05
C LEU A 216 -10.81 -4.29 -8.20
N ALA A 217 -10.46 -4.78 -7.02
CA ALA A 217 -11.42 -5.39 -6.11
C ALA A 217 -12.40 -4.38 -5.53
N THR A 218 -11.94 -3.17 -5.15
CA THR A 218 -12.80 -2.15 -4.53
C THR A 218 -13.89 -1.67 -5.49
N TRP A 219 -13.58 -1.49 -6.77
CA TRP A 219 -14.52 -1.00 -7.78
C TRP A 219 -15.07 -2.09 -8.71
N ALA A 220 -14.87 -3.37 -8.38
CA ALA A 220 -15.41 -4.47 -9.17
C ALA A 220 -16.94 -4.36 -9.33
N PRO A 221 -17.45 -4.44 -10.57
CA PRO A 221 -18.90 -4.33 -10.84
C PRO A 221 -19.70 -5.56 -10.41
N SER A 222 -19.03 -6.69 -10.21
CA SER A 222 -19.64 -7.97 -9.81
C SER A 222 -18.65 -8.81 -9.02
N ASP A 223 -19.12 -9.90 -8.44
CA ASP A 223 -18.29 -10.88 -7.73
C ASP A 223 -17.47 -11.76 -8.70
N GLU A 224 -17.74 -11.68 -10.00
CA GLU A 224 -16.97 -12.32 -11.05
C GLU A 224 -16.42 -11.26 -12.00
N LEU A 225 -15.12 -11.01 -11.96
CA LEU A 225 -14.45 -10.07 -12.84
C LEU A 225 -13.37 -10.77 -13.65
N ARG A 226 -13.61 -10.90 -14.95
CA ARG A 226 -12.69 -11.52 -15.92
C ARG A 226 -12.35 -10.56 -17.03
N TRP A 227 -11.11 -10.59 -17.50
CA TRP A 227 -10.68 -9.76 -18.62
C TRP A 227 -9.62 -10.43 -19.46
N VAL A 228 -9.46 -9.91 -20.68
CA VAL A 228 -8.33 -10.23 -21.55
C VAL A 228 -7.40 -9.03 -21.57
N ALA A 229 -6.19 -9.20 -21.08
CA ALA A 229 -5.20 -8.15 -21.01
C ALA A 229 -4.61 -7.82 -22.39
N GLU A 230 -3.84 -6.73 -22.49
CA GLU A 230 -3.24 -6.25 -23.73
C GLU A 230 -2.29 -7.25 -24.41
N ASP A 231 -1.71 -8.16 -23.64
CA ASP A 231 -0.84 -9.24 -24.14
C ASP A 231 -1.60 -10.49 -24.60
N GLY A 232 -2.94 -10.47 -24.51
CA GLY A 232 -3.83 -11.57 -24.83
C GLY A 232 -4.06 -12.58 -23.70
N SER A 233 -3.48 -12.38 -22.52
CA SER A 233 -3.69 -13.25 -21.36
C SER A 233 -5.11 -13.11 -20.85
N SER A 234 -5.80 -14.24 -20.61
CA SER A 234 -7.07 -14.28 -19.89
C SER A 234 -6.80 -14.21 -18.39
N MET A 235 -7.43 -13.28 -17.73
CA MET A 235 -7.28 -12.99 -16.31
C MET A 235 -8.61 -13.13 -15.59
N ASP A 236 -8.52 -13.52 -14.34
CA ASP A 236 -9.61 -13.59 -13.39
C ASP A 236 -9.17 -12.94 -12.07
N LEU A 237 -10.05 -12.16 -11.44
CA LEU A 237 -9.70 -11.45 -10.20
C LEU A 237 -9.52 -12.41 -9.02
N ASP A 238 -10.19 -13.57 -9.02
CA ASP A 238 -9.97 -14.61 -8.03
C ASP A 238 -8.55 -15.17 -8.14
N ASP A 239 -8.11 -15.53 -9.35
CA ASP A 239 -6.76 -16.04 -9.59
C ASP A 239 -5.69 -14.99 -9.26
N PHE A 240 -5.94 -13.72 -9.58
CA PHE A 240 -5.01 -12.63 -9.21
C PHE A 240 -4.93 -12.45 -7.69
N THR A 241 -6.06 -12.56 -7.00
CA THR A 241 -6.12 -12.52 -5.52
C THR A 241 -5.35 -13.69 -4.91
N ASP A 242 -5.63 -14.92 -5.35
CA ASP A 242 -4.97 -16.13 -4.85
C ASP A 242 -3.45 -16.09 -5.08
N PHE A 243 -3.03 -15.62 -6.25
CA PHE A 243 -1.60 -15.47 -6.55
C PHE A 243 -0.93 -14.44 -5.62
N THR A 244 -1.55 -13.29 -5.42
CA THR A 244 -1.01 -12.25 -4.52
C THR A 244 -0.92 -12.75 -3.08
N VAL A 245 -1.94 -13.49 -2.62
CA VAL A 245 -1.94 -14.11 -1.28
C VAL A 245 -0.88 -15.19 -1.16
N ALA A 246 -0.67 -16.00 -2.20
CA ALA A 246 0.39 -17.01 -2.21
C ALA A 246 1.79 -16.38 -2.10
N VAL A 247 2.04 -15.29 -2.82
CA VAL A 247 3.29 -14.50 -2.69
C VAL A 247 3.42 -13.95 -1.26
N LEU A 248 2.40 -13.31 -0.72
CA LEU A 248 2.40 -12.79 0.66
C LEU A 248 2.71 -13.88 1.67
N HIS A 249 2.05 -15.05 1.55
CA HIS A 249 2.27 -16.18 2.44
C HIS A 249 3.70 -16.72 2.35
N LYS A 250 4.22 -16.90 1.14
CA LYS A 250 5.60 -17.33 0.89
C LYS A 250 6.60 -16.38 1.56
N GLU A 251 6.45 -15.09 1.31
CA GLU A 251 7.36 -14.05 1.80
C GLU A 251 7.29 -13.83 3.33
N SER A 252 6.15 -14.13 3.95
CA SER A 252 5.94 -14.02 5.41
C SER A 252 6.19 -15.35 6.16
N LYS A 253 6.44 -16.47 5.46
CA LYS A 253 6.55 -17.83 6.04
C LYS A 253 7.56 -17.89 7.19
N PHE A 254 8.71 -17.23 7.06
CA PHE A 254 9.77 -17.24 8.10
C PHE A 254 9.27 -16.66 9.43
N MET A 255 8.40 -15.62 9.39
CA MET A 255 7.83 -15.05 10.60
C MET A 255 6.78 -15.95 11.23
N PHE A 256 5.94 -16.62 10.43
CA PHE A 256 5.01 -17.64 10.95
C PHE A 256 5.76 -18.80 11.61
N GLN A 257 6.88 -19.23 11.04
CA GLN A 257 7.72 -20.28 11.62
C GLN A 257 8.35 -19.84 12.94
N ALA A 258 8.91 -18.63 13.01
CA ALA A 258 9.48 -18.06 14.22
C ALA A 258 8.40 -17.89 15.32
N MET A 259 7.23 -17.37 14.97
CA MET A 259 6.09 -17.22 15.87
C MET A 259 5.65 -18.58 16.44
N ALA A 260 5.50 -19.59 15.61
CA ALA A 260 5.11 -20.94 16.04
C ALA A 260 6.15 -21.60 16.94
N ALA A 261 7.45 -21.29 16.74
CA ALA A 261 8.55 -21.75 17.58
C ALA A 261 8.73 -20.93 18.88
N GLY A 262 7.93 -19.86 19.09
CA GLY A 262 8.12 -18.93 20.22
C GLY A 262 9.45 -18.17 20.17
N GLN A 263 10.01 -17.99 18.97
CA GLN A 263 11.29 -17.33 18.74
C GLN A 263 11.08 -15.96 18.09
N GLU A 264 12.06 -15.08 18.13
CA GLU A 264 12.08 -13.84 17.37
C GLU A 264 12.58 -14.10 15.95
N PHE A 265 12.05 -13.37 14.97
CA PHE A 265 12.54 -13.43 13.61
C PHE A 265 13.74 -12.49 13.40
N GLU A 266 14.57 -12.82 12.42
CA GLU A 266 15.61 -11.93 11.90
C GLU A 266 15.16 -11.25 10.61
N ARG A 267 15.37 -9.91 10.51
CA ARG A 267 15.03 -9.14 9.31
C ARG A 267 16.02 -9.35 8.15
N LYS A 268 17.30 -9.58 8.50
CA LYS A 268 18.38 -9.62 7.51
C LYS A 268 18.18 -10.76 6.52
N GLY A 269 18.21 -10.42 5.23
CA GLY A 269 18.10 -11.38 4.13
C GLY A 269 16.69 -11.90 3.89
N GLN A 270 15.67 -11.32 4.52
CA GLN A 270 14.27 -11.72 4.33
C GLN A 270 13.60 -10.86 3.25
N PRO A 271 13.08 -11.46 2.16
CA PRO A 271 12.54 -10.73 1.02
C PRO A 271 11.40 -9.77 1.37
N LEU A 272 10.52 -10.15 2.31
CA LEU A 272 9.37 -9.32 2.70
C LEU A 272 9.78 -7.88 3.09
N PHE A 273 10.98 -7.69 3.66
CA PHE A 273 11.46 -6.37 4.05
C PHE A 273 12.03 -5.54 2.89
N SER A 274 12.13 -6.11 1.69
CA SER A 274 12.43 -5.38 0.45
C SER A 274 11.16 -4.82 -0.21
N TYR A 275 9.96 -5.33 0.16
CA TYR A 275 8.70 -4.77 -0.31
C TYR A 275 8.40 -3.43 0.35
N ALA A 276 7.65 -2.58 -0.36
CA ALA A 276 7.23 -1.28 0.15
C ALA A 276 6.60 -1.41 1.54
N CYS A 277 7.10 -0.59 2.45
CA CYS A 277 6.63 -0.56 3.84
C CYS A 277 6.65 -1.92 4.55
N GLY A 278 7.64 -2.77 4.20
CA GLY A 278 7.82 -4.09 4.80
C GLY A 278 6.61 -5.01 4.61
N GLY A 279 6.01 -4.97 3.42
CA GLY A 279 4.89 -5.81 3.01
C GLY A 279 3.50 -5.32 3.46
N ALA A 280 3.39 -4.17 4.13
CA ALA A 280 2.10 -3.65 4.61
C ALA A 280 1.08 -3.48 3.47
N HIS A 281 1.50 -2.89 2.34
CA HIS A 281 0.62 -2.72 1.18
C HIS A 281 0.15 -4.04 0.58
N MET A 282 0.98 -5.10 0.61
CA MET A 282 0.57 -6.42 0.14
C MET A 282 -0.54 -7.00 1.02
N VAL A 283 -0.44 -6.87 2.34
CA VAL A 283 -1.51 -7.25 3.27
C VAL A 283 -2.77 -6.43 2.98
N GLN A 284 -2.65 -5.12 2.80
CA GLN A 284 -3.79 -4.23 2.55
C GLN A 284 -4.51 -4.60 1.24
N GLY A 285 -3.78 -4.69 0.11
CA GLY A 285 -4.37 -5.04 -1.18
C GLY A 285 -5.10 -6.38 -1.17
N ALA A 286 -4.45 -7.41 -0.62
CA ALA A 286 -5.06 -8.73 -0.44
C ALA A 286 -6.30 -8.67 0.47
N SER A 287 -6.28 -7.84 1.54
CA SER A 287 -7.39 -7.70 2.48
C SER A 287 -8.64 -7.13 1.80
N PHE A 288 -8.51 -6.10 0.96
CA PHE A 288 -9.63 -5.56 0.21
C PHE A 288 -10.24 -6.61 -0.73
N ALA A 289 -9.39 -7.34 -1.47
CA ALA A 289 -9.85 -8.35 -2.41
C ALA A 289 -10.64 -9.48 -1.71
N VAL A 290 -10.09 -10.08 -0.66
CA VAL A 290 -10.77 -11.17 0.06
C VAL A 290 -11.99 -10.68 0.86
N ALA A 291 -12.03 -9.43 1.32
CA ALA A 291 -13.19 -8.84 1.97
C ALA A 291 -14.35 -8.62 1.00
N ARG A 292 -14.06 -8.33 -0.27
CA ARG A 292 -15.01 -8.22 -1.37
C ARG A 292 -15.51 -9.60 -1.87
N GLY A 293 -14.89 -10.68 -1.42
CA GLY A 293 -15.27 -12.05 -1.77
C GLY A 293 -14.38 -12.71 -2.81
N PHE A 294 -13.35 -12.01 -3.31
CA PHE A 294 -12.43 -12.58 -4.29
C PHE A 294 -11.41 -13.52 -3.67
N GLY A 295 -10.97 -14.49 -4.47
CA GLY A 295 -10.06 -15.56 -4.05
C GLY A 295 -10.77 -16.69 -3.29
N ARG A 296 -10.00 -17.77 -3.10
CA ARG A 296 -10.50 -18.97 -2.43
C ARG A 296 -10.66 -18.73 -0.92
N PRO A 297 -11.47 -19.58 -0.23
CA PRO A 297 -11.60 -19.50 1.23
C PRO A 297 -10.26 -19.59 1.98
N GLU A 298 -9.28 -20.32 1.44
CA GLU A 298 -7.93 -20.46 1.99
C GLU A 298 -7.18 -19.12 1.94
N SER A 299 -7.33 -18.37 0.87
CA SER A 299 -6.75 -17.02 0.73
C SER A 299 -7.30 -16.07 1.78
N ARG A 300 -8.61 -16.09 2.03
CA ARG A 300 -9.23 -15.32 3.11
C ARG A 300 -8.67 -15.69 4.48
N LYS A 301 -8.48 -16.99 4.77
CA LYS A 301 -7.87 -17.46 6.02
C LYS A 301 -6.40 -17.01 6.15
N ALA A 302 -5.62 -17.11 5.06
CA ALA A 302 -4.22 -16.70 5.05
C ALA A 302 -4.06 -15.18 5.29
N VAL A 303 -4.95 -14.36 4.71
CA VAL A 303 -4.96 -12.91 4.95
C VAL A 303 -5.39 -12.58 6.38
N ALA A 304 -6.43 -13.23 6.90
CA ALA A 304 -6.87 -13.05 8.29
C ALA A 304 -5.76 -13.40 9.30
N ALA A 305 -4.95 -14.44 9.02
CA ALA A 305 -3.81 -14.82 9.85
C ALA A 305 -2.71 -13.74 9.92
N GLN A 306 -2.64 -12.83 8.95
CA GLN A 306 -1.67 -11.72 8.98
C GLN A 306 -1.89 -10.78 10.19
N ALA A 307 -3.10 -10.69 10.74
CA ALA A 307 -3.36 -9.92 11.96
C ALA A 307 -2.55 -10.46 13.14
N GLY A 308 -2.55 -11.78 13.35
CA GLY A 308 -1.72 -12.41 14.39
C GLY A 308 -0.23 -12.18 14.16
N LEU A 309 0.21 -12.23 12.90
CA LEU A 309 1.60 -11.96 12.52
C LEU A 309 2.01 -10.51 12.79
N LEU A 310 1.13 -9.54 12.50
CA LEU A 310 1.38 -8.13 12.79
C LEU A 310 1.49 -7.88 14.31
N LEU A 311 0.62 -8.49 15.10
CA LEU A 311 0.69 -8.41 16.57
C LEU A 311 2.00 -8.99 17.12
N TYR A 312 2.42 -10.16 16.62
CA TYR A 312 3.69 -10.77 16.97
C TYR A 312 4.90 -9.90 16.58
N ARG A 313 4.83 -9.29 15.40
CA ARG A 313 5.89 -8.45 14.82
C ARG A 313 6.13 -7.15 15.60
N LEU A 314 5.08 -6.52 16.13
CA LEU A 314 5.13 -5.18 16.73
C LEU A 314 6.20 -5.03 17.84
N PRO A 315 6.22 -5.83 18.91
CA PRO A 315 7.21 -5.66 19.97
C PRO A 315 8.65 -5.93 19.50
N ILE A 316 8.84 -6.84 18.56
CA ILE A 316 10.15 -7.16 17.99
C ILE A 316 10.70 -5.97 17.20
N GLU A 317 9.89 -5.42 16.31
CA GLU A 317 10.28 -4.25 15.48
C GLU A 317 10.57 -3.02 16.35
N LEU A 318 9.74 -2.73 17.34
CA LEU A 318 9.97 -1.61 18.25
C LEU A 318 11.31 -1.74 18.97
N ARG A 319 11.64 -2.95 19.47
CA ARG A 319 12.92 -3.21 20.10
C ARG A 319 14.09 -3.06 19.12
N ILE A 320 13.96 -3.54 17.88
CA ILE A 320 14.97 -3.36 16.85
C ILE A 320 15.27 -1.88 16.62
N TYR A 321 14.24 -1.02 16.52
CA TYR A 321 14.44 0.42 16.36
C TYR A 321 15.07 1.05 17.60
N ASP A 322 14.62 0.71 18.80
CA ASP A 322 15.17 1.25 20.05
C ASP A 322 16.64 0.89 20.23
N ASP A 323 17.02 -0.34 19.95
CA ASP A 323 18.41 -0.80 20.03
C ASP A 323 19.29 -0.20 18.93
N ALA A 324 18.76 -0.05 17.72
CA ALA A 324 19.45 0.63 16.63
C ALA A 324 19.72 2.11 16.97
N MET A 325 18.74 2.81 17.52
CA MET A 325 18.90 4.22 17.94
C MET A 325 19.94 4.39 19.06
N LYS A 326 20.03 3.43 20.00
CA LYS A 326 21.07 3.44 21.03
C LYS A 326 22.47 3.21 20.46
N LYS A 327 22.61 2.28 19.52
CA LYS A 327 23.88 1.84 18.93
C LYS A 327 24.38 2.78 17.84
N MET A 328 23.48 3.36 17.04
CA MET A 328 23.80 4.16 15.84
C MET A 328 23.24 5.59 15.97
N ARG A 329 23.73 6.34 16.99
CA ARG A 329 23.26 7.69 17.30
C ARG A 329 23.29 8.65 16.12
N GLN A 330 24.31 8.53 15.24
CA GLN A 330 24.46 9.34 14.02
C GLN A 330 23.33 9.10 12.99
N HIS A 331 22.57 8.01 13.09
CA HIS A 331 21.45 7.68 12.21
C HIS A 331 20.09 7.84 12.89
N ARG A 332 20.05 8.43 14.10
CA ARG A 332 18.84 8.52 14.92
C ARG A 332 17.65 9.13 14.16
N GLN A 333 17.87 10.20 13.40
CA GLN A 333 16.82 10.86 12.64
C GLN A 333 16.20 9.92 11.59
N LYS A 334 17.03 9.20 10.82
CA LYS A 334 16.53 8.19 9.86
C LYS A 334 15.77 7.06 10.55
N LEU A 335 16.27 6.59 11.69
CA LEU A 335 15.62 5.50 12.44
C LEU A 335 14.28 5.93 13.03
N LEU A 336 14.14 7.19 13.47
CA LEU A 336 12.85 7.73 13.92
C LEU A 336 11.84 7.80 12.78
N VAL A 337 12.25 8.24 11.58
CA VAL A 337 11.37 8.28 10.41
C VAL A 337 10.97 6.85 9.98
N GLN A 338 11.90 5.89 10.00
CA GLN A 338 11.56 4.49 9.72
C GLN A 338 10.63 3.88 10.78
N ARG A 339 10.76 4.29 12.05
CA ARG A 339 9.82 3.89 13.11
C ARG A 339 8.44 4.50 12.91
N LEU A 340 8.37 5.77 12.47
CA LEU A 340 7.11 6.43 12.08
C LEU A 340 6.44 5.67 10.93
N LYS A 341 7.19 5.36 9.86
CA LYS A 341 6.76 4.53 8.73
C LYS A 341 6.14 3.22 9.21
N PHE A 342 6.88 2.46 10.01
CA PHE A 342 6.43 1.17 10.50
C PHE A 342 5.13 1.29 11.31
N LEU A 343 5.06 2.20 12.28
CA LEU A 343 3.90 2.36 13.17
C LEU A 343 2.67 2.88 12.42
N GLY A 344 2.85 3.85 11.51
CA GLY A 344 1.77 4.39 10.69
C GLY A 344 1.11 3.31 9.83
N HIS A 345 1.91 2.57 9.05
CA HIS A 345 1.41 1.47 8.22
C HIS A 345 0.87 0.30 9.03
N TRP A 346 1.47 0.01 10.19
CA TRP A 346 0.98 -1.06 11.07
C TRP A 346 -0.42 -0.75 11.60
N LEU A 347 -0.64 0.45 12.16
CA LEU A 347 -1.94 0.89 12.66
C LEU A 347 -2.99 0.94 11.54
N GLU A 348 -2.61 1.48 10.39
CA GLU A 348 -3.47 1.54 9.22
C GLU A 348 -3.89 0.13 8.78
N THR A 349 -2.94 -0.81 8.68
CA THR A 349 -3.21 -2.18 8.25
C THR A 349 -4.07 -2.93 9.25
N MET A 350 -3.78 -2.83 10.56
CA MET A 350 -4.58 -3.47 11.60
C MET A 350 -6.01 -2.94 11.62
N SER A 351 -6.19 -1.63 11.52
CA SER A 351 -7.52 -1.00 11.45
C SER A 351 -8.29 -1.43 10.20
N LYS A 352 -7.63 -1.52 9.04
CA LYS A 352 -8.24 -2.04 7.81
C LYS A 352 -8.67 -3.49 7.95
N LEU A 353 -7.85 -4.37 8.51
CA LEU A 353 -8.21 -5.77 8.77
C LEU A 353 -9.45 -5.89 9.65
N GLU A 354 -9.57 -5.06 10.69
CA GLU A 354 -10.74 -5.03 11.56
C GLU A 354 -11.99 -4.52 10.81
N ILE A 355 -11.90 -3.38 10.14
CA ILE A 355 -13.02 -2.77 9.40
C ILE A 355 -13.54 -3.70 8.30
N LEU A 356 -12.63 -4.39 7.60
CA LEU A 356 -12.94 -5.35 6.54
C LEU A 356 -13.51 -6.70 7.07
N GLY A 357 -13.65 -6.86 8.40
CA GLY A 357 -14.18 -8.09 9.01
C GLY A 357 -13.27 -9.31 8.85
N LEU A 358 -11.97 -9.09 8.76
CA LEU A 358 -10.95 -10.14 8.68
C LEU A 358 -10.28 -10.41 10.03
N PHE A 359 -10.48 -9.52 10.99
CA PHE A 359 -9.92 -9.60 12.34
C PHE A 359 -10.89 -8.96 13.35
N THR A 360 -11.03 -9.60 14.50
CA THR A 360 -11.77 -9.04 15.65
C THR A 360 -10.88 -9.13 16.86
N PRO A 361 -10.30 -8.02 17.35
CA PRO A 361 -9.38 -8.04 18.47
C PRO A 361 -10.08 -8.39 19.78
N ASP A 362 -9.46 -9.27 20.57
CA ASP A 362 -9.76 -9.44 21.98
C ASP A 362 -9.19 -8.27 22.83
N ASP A 363 -9.41 -8.30 24.15
CA ASP A 363 -8.99 -7.19 25.02
C ASP A 363 -7.47 -7.04 25.09
N VAL A 364 -6.69 -8.14 25.02
CA VAL A 364 -5.22 -8.12 25.02
C VAL A 364 -4.68 -7.55 23.70
N GLN A 365 -5.27 -7.98 22.60
CA GLN A 365 -4.93 -7.49 21.28
C GLN A 365 -5.31 -6.02 21.13
N ARG A 366 -6.45 -5.59 21.68
CA ARG A 366 -6.87 -4.19 21.73
C ARG A 366 -5.87 -3.34 22.52
N ALA A 367 -5.44 -3.77 23.69
CA ALA A 367 -4.41 -3.08 24.47
C ALA A 367 -3.07 -2.99 23.68
N THR A 368 -2.75 -3.99 22.86
CA THR A 368 -1.58 -3.94 21.97
C THR A 368 -1.73 -2.87 20.88
N ILE A 369 -2.92 -2.72 20.28
CA ILE A 369 -3.22 -1.68 19.28
C ILE A 369 -3.15 -0.29 19.93
N GLU A 370 -3.69 -0.13 21.13
CA GLU A 370 -3.56 1.12 21.94
C GLU A 370 -2.10 1.45 22.23
N GLY A 371 -1.30 0.46 22.62
CA GLY A 371 0.15 0.62 22.81
C GLY A 371 0.88 1.04 21.54
N ALA A 372 0.46 0.54 20.35
CA ALA A 372 1.02 0.97 19.09
C ALA A 372 0.68 2.43 18.77
N ALA A 373 -0.56 2.86 19.02
CA ALA A 373 -0.98 4.25 18.86
C ALA A 373 -0.18 5.21 19.77
N GLN A 374 0.03 4.82 21.05
CA GLN A 374 0.86 5.58 21.98
C GLN A 374 2.33 5.66 21.50
N ASN A 375 2.89 4.54 21.01
CA ASN A 375 4.25 4.51 20.46
C ASN A 375 4.38 5.39 19.20
N LEU A 376 3.34 5.50 18.38
CA LEU A 376 3.31 6.42 17.25
C LEU A 376 3.43 7.87 17.74
N VAL A 377 2.63 8.27 18.73
CA VAL A 377 2.66 9.62 19.30
C VAL A 377 4.02 9.94 19.93
N ILE A 378 4.61 9.01 20.68
CA ILE A 378 5.97 9.15 21.22
C ILE A 378 7.00 9.35 20.08
N THR A 379 6.82 8.64 18.97
CA THR A 379 7.72 8.76 17.80
C THR A 379 7.57 10.12 17.13
N VAL A 380 6.34 10.62 16.95
CA VAL A 380 6.06 11.95 16.39
C VAL A 380 6.73 13.03 17.26
N LYS A 381 6.55 12.94 18.57
CA LYS A 381 7.21 13.87 19.51
C LYS A 381 8.73 13.81 19.40
N ALA A 382 9.32 12.63 19.31
CA ALA A 382 10.78 12.49 19.18
C ALA A 382 11.31 13.10 17.86
N ILE A 383 10.57 13.00 16.74
CA ILE A 383 10.90 13.64 15.47
C ILE A 383 10.80 15.18 15.59
N GLU A 384 9.79 15.68 16.32
CA GLU A 384 9.63 17.11 16.64
C GLU A 384 10.80 17.63 17.49
N ASP A 385 11.18 16.89 18.54
CA ASP A 385 12.29 17.22 19.43
C ASP A 385 13.65 17.22 18.68
N GLU A 386 13.84 16.40 17.65
CA GLU A 386 14.99 16.40 16.74
C GLU A 386 14.94 17.56 15.72
N GLY A 387 13.88 18.35 15.70
CA GLY A 387 13.72 19.51 14.82
C GLY A 387 13.40 19.20 13.35
N LEU A 388 13.12 17.92 12.98
CA LEU A 388 12.94 17.51 11.59
C LEU A 388 11.71 18.17 10.96
N PHE A 389 10.58 18.23 11.66
CA PHE A 389 9.36 18.88 11.15
C PHE A 389 9.51 20.41 11.04
N GLY A 390 10.39 21.02 11.84
CA GLY A 390 10.65 22.46 11.81
C GLY A 390 11.61 22.88 10.67
N ASP A 391 12.46 21.96 10.18
CA ASP A 391 13.49 22.23 9.15
C ASP A 391 13.35 21.32 7.93
N MET A 392 12.13 21.13 7.42
CA MET A 392 11.87 20.28 6.27
C MET A 392 12.65 20.70 5.01
N ALA A 393 12.89 22.00 4.81
CA ALA A 393 13.70 22.48 3.71
C ALA A 393 15.17 22.06 3.85
N GLY A 394 15.72 22.17 5.05
CA GLY A 394 17.07 21.68 5.35
C GLY A 394 17.18 20.16 5.28
N VAL A 395 16.15 19.42 5.71
CA VAL A 395 16.08 17.97 5.50
C VAL A 395 16.15 17.64 4.01
N ARG A 396 15.30 18.28 3.19
CA ARG A 396 15.26 18.06 1.73
C ARG A 396 16.62 18.30 1.08
N SER A 397 17.30 19.39 1.46
CA SER A 397 18.60 19.72 0.85
C SER A 397 19.73 18.74 1.25
N ARG A 398 19.62 18.07 2.40
CA ARG A 398 20.62 17.11 2.89
C ARG A 398 20.30 15.67 2.46
N ASP A 399 19.02 15.32 2.41
CA ASP A 399 18.55 13.96 2.13
C ASP A 399 17.11 14.02 1.59
N GLU A 400 16.98 14.07 0.26
CA GLU A 400 15.69 14.13 -0.45
C GLU A 400 14.79 12.93 -0.08
N GLN A 401 15.39 11.73 0.07
CA GLN A 401 14.61 10.54 0.43
C GLN A 401 14.03 10.63 1.84
N LEU A 402 14.80 11.14 2.79
CA LEU A 402 14.31 11.35 4.15
C LEU A 402 13.17 12.37 4.19
N TYR A 403 13.25 13.41 3.35
CA TYR A 403 12.17 14.39 3.19
C TYR A 403 10.90 13.74 2.63
N LEU A 404 11.02 12.95 1.56
CA LEU A 404 9.88 12.22 0.98
C LEU A 404 9.27 11.25 1.99
N ASP A 405 10.11 10.48 2.69
CA ASP A 405 9.65 9.58 3.75
C ASP A 405 8.88 10.35 4.84
N LEU A 406 9.38 11.50 5.31
CA LEU A 406 8.66 12.33 6.30
C LEU A 406 7.28 12.75 5.82
N VAL A 407 7.13 13.15 4.55
CA VAL A 407 5.84 13.56 3.99
C VAL A 407 4.88 12.37 3.86
N GLY A 408 5.33 11.30 3.19
CA GLY A 408 4.50 10.12 2.94
C GLY A 408 4.12 9.36 4.21
N ASP A 409 5.12 9.14 5.10
CA ASP A 409 4.89 8.40 6.34
C ASP A 409 4.05 9.21 7.35
N SER A 410 4.09 10.56 7.31
CA SER A 410 3.15 11.39 8.05
C SER A 410 1.71 11.18 7.58
N ALA A 411 1.48 11.03 6.29
CA ALA A 411 0.15 10.75 5.74
C ALA A 411 -0.38 9.38 6.21
N HIS A 412 0.45 8.32 6.15
CA HIS A 412 0.08 7.00 6.66
C HIS A 412 -0.10 6.99 8.19
N ALA A 413 0.70 7.78 8.93
CA ALA A 413 0.55 7.92 10.37
C ALA A 413 -0.77 8.60 10.75
N ILE A 414 -1.18 9.66 10.03
CA ILE A 414 -2.51 10.27 10.18
C ILE A 414 -3.59 9.23 9.90
N ARG A 415 -3.52 8.57 8.74
CA ARG A 415 -4.51 7.57 8.32
C ARG A 415 -4.65 6.47 9.37
N GLY A 416 -3.51 5.88 9.80
CA GLY A 416 -3.48 4.82 10.79
C GLY A 416 -4.07 5.24 12.13
N LEU A 417 -3.69 6.41 12.64
CA LEU A 417 -4.19 6.90 13.93
C LEU A 417 -5.68 7.27 13.87
N GLU A 418 -6.13 7.99 12.83
CA GLU A 418 -7.53 8.37 12.70
C GLU A 418 -8.45 7.15 12.48
N LEU A 419 -8.02 6.12 11.74
CA LEU A 419 -8.75 4.86 11.64
C LEU A 419 -8.83 4.17 13.00
N ALA A 420 -7.72 4.04 13.73
CA ALA A 420 -7.69 3.40 15.05
C ALA A 420 -8.55 4.15 16.09
N LEU A 421 -8.66 5.47 16.00
CA LEU A 421 -9.54 6.31 16.81
C LEU A 421 -11.01 6.27 16.37
N GLY A 422 -11.33 5.62 15.25
CA GLY A 422 -12.68 5.62 14.66
C GLY A 422 -13.12 6.98 14.11
N ARG A 423 -12.18 7.91 13.89
CA ARG A 423 -12.44 9.25 13.34
C ARG A 423 -12.56 9.25 11.81
N GLN A 424 -12.02 8.21 11.16
CA GLN A 424 -12.18 7.98 9.72
C GLN A 424 -12.89 6.65 9.47
N SER A 425 -13.60 6.60 8.35
CA SER A 425 -14.23 5.39 7.82
C SER A 425 -13.46 4.90 6.61
N LEU A 426 -13.65 3.62 6.30
CA LEU A 426 -13.16 2.95 5.10
C LEU A 426 -14.34 2.56 4.23
N ALA A 427 -14.23 2.76 2.92
CA ALA A 427 -15.21 2.29 1.95
C ALA A 427 -14.63 1.10 1.15
N TRP A 428 -15.42 0.00 1.00
CA TRP A 428 -15.00 -1.21 0.26
C TRP A 428 -16.14 -1.99 -0.37
#